data_378430d2f4d9139bd029a65c346b049e
#
_entry.id   378430d2f4d9139bd029a65c346b049e
#
_cell.length_a   1.000
_cell.length_b   1.000
_cell.length_c   1.000
_cell.angle_alpha   90.00
_cell.angle_beta   90.00
_cell.angle_gamma   90.00
#
_symmetry.space_group_name_H-M   'P 1'
#
loop_
_entity.id
_entity.type
_entity.pdbx_description
1 polymer ?
#
loop_
_entity_poly.entity_id
_entity_poly.type
_entity_poly.pdbx_seq_one_letter_code
_entity_poly.pdbx_strand_id
1 'polypeptide(L)'
;RFPKPNKIATIVDGDDEARKLWEEIQQSNVIPKDIKVKPSVDKSHEEVDGDTDKYNDDKDPDCWWTASECKKPKHQNIPEDIYECPEPNTWGLTFDDGPNCTHNAFYDFLKEKKLKATLFYIGSYVMNLPYQAQRGLADGHDICGHTWSHHAMSTLTDEQVFAELYYTGRILKAVLNVSTTCWRPPFGDVDDRVRAIANALGYRTIIWKQDTNDWELSDTSKKGKVQKEMMKIISKAGKESPIVLAHE
;
A
#
# COMPACT_ATOMS: atom_id res chain seq x y z
N ARG A 1 -8.22 -4.29 20.98
CA ARG A 1 -9.11 -4.99 20.02
C ARG A 1 -8.75 -4.57 18.61
N PHE A 2 -9.02 -5.44 17.62
CA PHE A 2 -8.75 -5.22 16.20
C PHE A 2 -9.96 -5.64 15.37
N PRO A 3 -10.10 -5.13 14.13
CA PRO A 3 -11.13 -5.61 13.20
C PRO A 3 -10.96 -7.10 12.89
N LYS A 4 -12.00 -7.72 12.31
CA LYS A 4 -11.90 -9.11 11.86
C LYS A 4 -10.84 -9.24 10.74
N PRO A 5 -9.98 -10.28 10.78
CA PRO A 5 -9.03 -10.51 9.69
C PRO A 5 -9.71 -10.69 8.33
N ASN A 6 -9.07 -10.20 7.28
CA ASN A 6 -9.51 -10.32 5.89
C ASN A 6 -10.93 -9.78 5.64
N LYS A 7 -11.34 -8.79 6.43
CA LYS A 7 -12.59 -8.04 6.25
C LYS A 7 -12.28 -6.56 6.29
N ILE A 8 -12.99 -5.80 5.48
CA ILE A 8 -12.90 -4.34 5.49
C ILE A 8 -13.00 -3.85 6.92
N ALA A 9 -11.99 -3.07 7.32
CA ALA A 9 -11.94 -2.52 8.67
C ALA A 9 -13.00 -1.44 8.87
N THR A 10 -13.57 -1.45 10.04
CA THR A 10 -14.38 -0.35 10.58
C THR A 10 -13.89 -0.04 11.98
N ILE A 11 -14.20 1.13 12.51
CA ILE A 11 -13.86 1.44 13.90
C ILE A 11 -14.54 0.43 14.82
N VAL A 12 -13.73 -0.26 15.62
CA VAL A 12 -14.20 -1.34 16.50
C VAL A 12 -15.02 -0.75 17.64
N ASP A 13 -16.14 -1.39 17.98
CA ASP A 13 -16.99 -0.96 19.09
C ASP A 13 -16.21 -0.84 20.41
N GLY A 14 -16.33 0.32 21.07
CA GLY A 14 -15.62 0.63 22.30
C GLY A 14 -14.13 0.96 22.11
N ASP A 15 -13.70 1.30 20.90
CA ASP A 15 -12.39 1.88 20.63
C ASP A 15 -12.50 3.41 20.61
N ASP A 16 -12.57 4.01 21.80
CA ASP A 16 -12.77 5.45 21.96
C ASP A 16 -11.58 6.26 21.43
N GLU A 17 -10.37 5.70 21.45
CA GLU A 17 -9.18 6.33 20.90
C GLU A 17 -9.29 6.46 19.38
N ALA A 18 -9.64 5.38 18.68
CA ALA A 18 -9.86 5.42 17.24
C ALA A 18 -11.00 6.37 16.87
N ARG A 19 -12.11 6.33 17.60
CA ARG A 19 -13.26 7.20 17.38
C ARG A 19 -12.91 8.67 17.53
N LYS A 20 -12.23 9.02 18.61
CA LYS A 20 -11.78 10.39 18.86
C LYS A 20 -10.85 10.91 17.77
N LEU A 21 -9.84 10.10 17.37
CA LEU A 21 -8.90 10.51 16.32
C LEU A 21 -9.62 10.68 14.98
N TRP A 22 -10.58 9.81 14.66
CA TRP A 22 -11.39 9.95 13.46
C TRP A 22 -12.21 11.24 13.46
N GLU A 23 -12.86 11.58 14.56
CA GLU A 23 -13.60 12.82 14.72
C GLU A 23 -12.71 14.07 14.58
N GLU A 24 -11.50 14.04 15.12
CA GLU A 24 -10.52 15.11 14.97
C GLU A 24 -10.11 15.29 13.50
N ILE A 25 -9.88 14.19 12.74
CA ILE A 25 -9.57 14.26 11.31
C ILE A 25 -10.76 14.84 10.53
N GLN A 26 -11.98 14.40 10.81
CA GLN A 26 -13.17 14.96 10.15
C GLN A 26 -13.34 16.46 10.41
N GLN A 27 -13.12 16.91 11.63
CA GLN A 27 -13.22 18.32 12.04
C GLN A 27 -12.12 19.20 11.44
N SER A 28 -10.96 18.63 11.13
CA SER A 28 -9.84 19.36 10.52
C SER A 28 -10.09 19.81 9.08
N ASN A 29 -11.13 19.28 8.42
CA ASN A 29 -11.49 19.55 7.03
C ASN A 29 -10.35 19.29 6.00
N VAL A 30 -9.45 18.38 6.31
CA VAL A 30 -8.35 18.01 5.38
C VAL A 30 -8.80 17.08 4.26
N ILE A 31 -9.93 16.38 4.44
CA ILE A 31 -10.46 15.43 3.45
C ILE A 31 -11.23 16.21 2.38
N PRO A 32 -10.86 16.10 1.08
CA PRO A 32 -11.61 16.72 -0.03
C PRO A 32 -13.07 16.24 -0.06
N LYS A 33 -14.02 17.17 -0.09
CA LYS A 33 -15.46 16.87 -0.07
C LYS A 33 -16.08 16.67 -1.46
N ASP A 34 -15.36 17.06 -2.49
CA ASP A 34 -15.75 16.97 -3.90
C ASP A 34 -15.39 15.62 -4.53
N ILE A 35 -14.52 14.83 -3.87
CA ILE A 35 -14.16 13.48 -4.31
C ILE A 35 -15.14 12.47 -3.74
N LYS A 36 -15.76 11.70 -4.63
CA LYS A 36 -16.71 10.64 -4.25
C LYS A 36 -16.02 9.28 -4.18
N VAL A 37 -16.57 8.43 -3.34
CA VAL A 37 -16.22 7.00 -3.32
C VAL A 37 -16.42 6.41 -4.72
N LYS A 38 -15.42 5.70 -5.23
CA LYS A 38 -15.47 5.05 -6.53
C LYS A 38 -16.35 3.80 -6.48
N PRO A 39 -17.04 3.44 -7.56
CA PRO A 39 -17.77 2.18 -7.60
C PRO A 39 -16.79 0.99 -7.59
N SER A 40 -17.20 -0.11 -6.97
CA SER A 40 -16.51 -1.39 -7.06
C SER A 40 -17.23 -2.32 -8.02
N VAL A 41 -16.49 -3.26 -8.64
CA VAL A 41 -17.06 -4.29 -9.54
C VAL A 41 -18.14 -5.10 -8.82
N ASP A 42 -17.89 -5.40 -7.55
CA ASP A 42 -18.80 -6.16 -6.70
C ASP A 42 -18.72 -5.68 -5.23
N LYS A 43 -19.37 -6.42 -4.34
CA LYS A 43 -19.37 -6.13 -2.90
C LYS A 43 -18.06 -6.53 -2.20
N SER A 44 -17.13 -7.17 -2.90
CA SER A 44 -15.84 -7.55 -2.30
C SER A 44 -14.91 -6.35 -2.15
N HIS A 45 -15.08 -5.31 -2.99
CA HIS A 45 -14.18 -4.16 -3.06
C HIS A 45 -12.71 -4.54 -3.38
N GLU A 46 -12.50 -5.73 -3.96
CA GLU A 46 -11.17 -6.16 -4.41
C GLU A 46 -10.75 -5.47 -5.71
N GLU A 47 -11.73 -5.09 -6.52
CA GLU A 47 -11.50 -4.38 -7.77
C GLU A 47 -12.38 -3.14 -7.87
N VAL A 48 -11.84 -2.07 -8.42
CA VAL A 48 -12.60 -0.90 -8.83
C VAL A 48 -13.40 -1.25 -10.07
N ASP A 49 -14.64 -0.76 -10.17
CA ASP A 49 -15.41 -0.89 -11.41
C ASP A 49 -14.60 -0.27 -12.55
N GLY A 50 -14.17 -1.13 -13.47
CA GLY A 50 -13.20 -0.83 -14.53
C GLY A 50 -13.69 0.15 -15.60
N ASP A 51 -14.81 0.85 -15.37
CA ASP A 51 -15.26 1.93 -16.24
C ASP A 51 -14.40 3.21 -16.04
N THR A 52 -13.07 2.97 -15.99
CA THR A 52 -12.08 4.05 -16.07
C THR A 52 -12.25 4.84 -17.38
N ASP A 53 -12.87 4.25 -18.41
CA ASP A 53 -13.20 4.92 -19.68
C ASP A 53 -14.12 6.14 -19.51
N LYS A 54 -14.89 6.20 -18.42
CA LYS A 54 -15.71 7.37 -18.06
C LYS A 54 -14.98 8.42 -17.24
N TYR A 55 -13.80 8.07 -16.71
CA TYR A 55 -12.97 9.02 -15.99
C TYR A 55 -12.29 9.96 -16.98
N ASN A 56 -12.25 11.23 -16.65
CA ASN A 56 -11.63 12.23 -17.52
C ASN A 56 -10.15 12.38 -17.17
N ASP A 57 -9.31 11.55 -17.77
CA ASP A 57 -7.86 11.50 -17.53
C ASP A 57 -7.17 12.83 -17.87
N ASP A 58 -7.65 13.57 -18.85
CA ASP A 58 -7.09 14.88 -19.22
C ASP A 58 -7.24 15.91 -18.09
N LYS A 59 -8.32 15.82 -17.32
CA LYS A 59 -8.56 16.69 -16.17
C LYS A 59 -8.02 16.12 -14.88
N ASP A 60 -8.15 14.79 -14.73
CA ASP A 60 -7.74 14.03 -13.56
C ASP A 60 -7.98 14.81 -12.24
N PRO A 61 -9.25 15.12 -11.90
CA PRO A 61 -9.57 16.12 -10.89
C PRO A 61 -9.16 15.74 -9.47
N ASP A 62 -9.00 14.46 -9.20
CA ASP A 62 -8.73 13.87 -7.90
C ASP A 62 -7.48 13.00 -7.86
N CYS A 63 -6.61 13.11 -8.87
CA CYS A 63 -5.35 12.39 -8.96
C CYS A 63 -5.53 10.88 -8.68
N TRP A 64 -6.43 10.25 -9.43
CA TRP A 64 -6.74 8.84 -9.24
C TRP A 64 -5.75 7.94 -9.97
N TRP A 65 -4.88 7.26 -9.21
CA TRP A 65 -3.78 6.48 -9.77
C TRP A 65 -4.25 5.34 -10.70
N THR A 66 -5.35 4.66 -10.35
CA THR A 66 -5.88 3.54 -11.15
C THR A 66 -6.24 3.94 -12.58
N ALA A 67 -6.68 5.17 -12.79
CA ALA A 67 -7.04 5.66 -14.12
C ALA A 67 -5.89 6.35 -14.85
N SER A 68 -5.11 7.17 -14.17
CA SER A 68 -4.16 8.09 -14.80
C SER A 68 -2.71 7.91 -14.36
N GLU A 69 -2.43 6.95 -13.46
CA GLU A 69 -1.14 6.81 -12.76
C GLU A 69 -0.66 8.11 -12.09
N CYS A 70 -1.59 8.97 -11.70
CA CYS A 70 -1.27 10.24 -11.08
C CYS A 70 -0.58 10.03 -9.72
N LYS A 71 0.54 10.73 -9.52
CA LYS A 71 1.38 10.69 -8.31
C LYS A 71 1.49 12.06 -7.64
N LYS A 72 0.93 13.07 -8.30
CA LYS A 72 0.99 14.47 -7.83
C LYS A 72 -0.41 14.98 -7.50
N PRO A 73 -0.78 14.98 -6.22
CA PRO A 73 -2.09 15.42 -5.77
C PRO A 73 -2.52 16.78 -6.35
N LYS A 74 -3.80 16.90 -6.63
CA LYS A 74 -4.42 18.14 -7.13
C LYS A 74 -4.89 19.02 -5.98
N HIS A 75 -5.25 18.41 -4.85
CA HIS A 75 -5.69 19.12 -3.65
C HIS A 75 -4.50 19.60 -2.82
N GLN A 76 -4.66 20.77 -2.21
CA GLN A 76 -3.61 21.43 -1.42
C GLN A 76 -3.30 20.62 -0.14
N ASN A 77 -2.05 20.77 0.33
CA ASN A 77 -1.56 20.14 1.56
C ASN A 77 -1.51 18.61 1.56
N ILE A 78 -1.64 17.99 0.42
CA ILE A 78 -1.39 16.55 0.25
C ILE A 78 -0.01 16.40 -0.40
N PRO A 79 0.94 15.68 0.22
CA PRO A 79 2.27 15.51 -0.35
C PRO A 79 2.25 14.57 -1.56
N GLU A 80 3.14 14.83 -2.53
CA GLU A 80 3.34 13.94 -3.67
C GLU A 80 3.71 12.52 -3.22
N ASP A 81 3.28 11.51 -3.97
CA ASP A 81 3.65 10.12 -3.72
C ASP A 81 5.16 9.93 -3.90
N ILE A 82 5.73 8.99 -3.17
CA ILE A 82 7.12 8.59 -3.33
C ILE A 82 7.14 7.36 -4.24
N TYR A 83 7.81 7.46 -5.39
CA TYR A 83 7.89 6.38 -6.40
C TYR A 83 9.31 6.17 -6.95
N GLU A 84 10.26 6.97 -6.48
CA GLU A 84 11.67 6.89 -6.82
C GLU A 84 12.54 7.04 -5.56
N CYS A 85 13.72 6.44 -5.59
CA CYS A 85 14.72 6.67 -4.57
C CYS A 85 15.40 8.02 -4.79
N PRO A 86 15.68 8.80 -3.74
CA PRO A 86 16.36 10.09 -3.87
C PRO A 86 17.83 9.92 -4.26
N GLU A 87 18.45 8.81 -3.92
CA GLU A 87 19.84 8.53 -4.26
C GLU A 87 19.96 8.05 -5.72
N PRO A 88 20.88 8.61 -6.51
CA PRO A 88 21.06 8.21 -7.89
C PRO A 88 21.55 6.75 -7.99
N ASN A 89 21.12 6.07 -9.04
CA ASN A 89 21.48 4.68 -9.32
C ASN A 89 21.11 3.68 -8.21
N THR A 90 20.07 3.99 -7.45
CA THR A 90 19.56 3.14 -6.38
C THR A 90 18.31 2.41 -6.83
N TRP A 91 18.20 1.16 -6.46
CA TRP A 91 17.00 0.35 -6.67
C TRP A 91 16.25 0.21 -5.33
N GLY A 92 15.07 0.79 -5.23
CA GLY A 92 14.16 0.59 -4.11
C GLY A 92 13.52 -0.79 -4.21
N LEU A 93 14.11 -1.78 -3.55
CA LEU A 93 13.60 -3.15 -3.52
C LEU A 93 12.43 -3.23 -2.56
N THR A 94 11.25 -3.57 -3.06
CA THR A 94 10.03 -3.62 -2.25
C THR A 94 9.22 -4.88 -2.52
N PHE A 95 8.55 -5.39 -1.47
CA PHE A 95 7.68 -6.56 -1.56
C PHE A 95 6.38 -6.28 -0.81
N ASP A 96 5.26 -6.57 -1.48
CA ASP A 96 3.92 -6.40 -0.96
C ASP A 96 3.32 -7.74 -0.48
N ASP A 97 2.16 -7.68 0.15
CA ASP A 97 1.30 -8.79 0.56
C ASP A 97 1.80 -9.66 1.72
N GLY A 98 2.93 -9.29 2.32
CA GLY A 98 3.41 -10.00 3.51
C GLY A 98 2.67 -9.65 4.82
N PRO A 99 3.01 -10.34 5.90
CA PRO A 99 3.90 -11.51 5.94
C PRO A 99 3.19 -12.78 5.49
N ASN A 100 3.91 -13.73 4.90
CA ASN A 100 3.35 -15.01 4.46
C ASN A 100 3.98 -16.21 5.22
N CYS A 101 3.19 -17.23 5.54
CA CYS A 101 3.64 -18.39 6.31
C CYS A 101 4.63 -19.30 5.57
N THR A 102 4.64 -19.26 4.23
CA THR A 102 5.51 -20.11 3.40
C THR A 102 6.84 -19.45 3.06
N HIS A 103 7.08 -18.19 3.46
CA HIS A 103 8.16 -17.35 2.95
C HIS A 103 9.43 -17.35 3.81
N ASN A 104 9.63 -18.31 4.71
CA ASN A 104 10.90 -18.43 5.41
C ASN A 104 12.09 -18.54 4.45
N ALA A 105 11.96 -19.28 3.35
CA ALA A 105 12.98 -19.39 2.32
C ALA A 105 13.27 -18.06 1.60
N PHE A 106 12.26 -17.20 1.45
CA PHE A 106 12.41 -15.86 0.91
C PHE A 106 13.27 -14.98 1.82
N TYR A 107 12.96 -14.92 3.12
CA TYR A 107 13.78 -14.18 4.09
C TYR A 107 15.19 -14.76 4.21
N ASP A 108 15.35 -16.09 4.16
CA ASP A 108 16.66 -16.75 4.14
C ASP A 108 17.47 -16.32 2.92
N PHE A 109 16.85 -16.24 1.74
CA PHE A 109 17.48 -15.77 0.52
C PHE A 109 17.93 -14.31 0.62
N LEU A 110 17.06 -13.40 1.07
CA LEU A 110 17.42 -11.99 1.25
C LEU A 110 18.61 -11.84 2.22
N LYS A 111 18.61 -12.62 3.29
CA LYS A 111 19.68 -12.64 4.28
C LYS A 111 20.99 -13.19 3.70
N GLU A 112 20.95 -14.31 2.98
CA GLU A 112 22.11 -14.89 2.29
C GLU A 112 22.73 -13.90 1.33
N LYS A 113 21.89 -13.21 0.54
CA LYS A 113 22.34 -12.20 -0.43
C LYS A 113 22.67 -10.85 0.20
N LYS A 114 22.48 -10.70 1.52
CA LYS A 114 22.68 -9.43 2.26
C LYS A 114 21.85 -8.28 1.67
N LEU A 115 20.68 -8.59 1.16
CA LEU A 115 19.75 -7.61 0.62
C LEU A 115 18.85 -7.07 1.73
N LYS A 116 18.56 -5.77 1.66
CA LYS A 116 17.55 -5.08 2.45
C LYS A 116 16.43 -4.62 1.53
N ALA A 117 15.21 -4.70 2.04
CA ALA A 117 14.02 -4.34 1.31
C ALA A 117 13.06 -3.54 2.19
N THR A 118 12.09 -2.90 1.59
CA THR A 118 10.90 -2.42 2.28
C THR A 118 9.78 -3.44 2.08
N LEU A 119 9.21 -3.91 3.18
CA LEU A 119 8.13 -4.90 3.20
C LEU A 119 6.82 -4.20 3.54
N PHE A 120 5.84 -4.29 2.66
CA PHE A 120 4.52 -3.70 2.85
C PHE A 120 3.57 -4.76 3.38
N TYR A 121 3.32 -4.73 4.68
CA TYR A 121 2.59 -5.76 5.39
C TYR A 121 1.11 -5.48 5.53
N ILE A 122 0.29 -6.48 5.22
CA ILE A 122 -1.15 -6.46 5.46
C ILE A 122 -1.42 -6.65 6.96
N GLY A 123 -2.17 -5.73 7.57
CA GLY A 123 -2.39 -5.71 9.02
C GLY A 123 -3.01 -7.00 9.56
N SER A 124 -4.02 -7.55 8.89
CA SER A 124 -4.63 -8.83 9.30
C SER A 124 -3.66 -10.02 9.20
N TYR A 125 -2.69 -9.97 8.27
CA TYR A 125 -1.66 -10.99 8.15
C TYR A 125 -0.63 -10.88 9.28
N VAL A 126 -0.24 -9.66 9.65
CA VAL A 126 0.61 -9.43 10.84
C VAL A 126 -0.04 -9.98 12.10
N MET A 127 -1.36 -9.81 12.26
CA MET A 127 -2.09 -10.36 13.38
C MET A 127 -2.06 -11.90 13.41
N ASN A 128 -2.19 -12.54 12.24
CA ASN A 128 -2.22 -14.00 12.11
C ASN A 128 -0.82 -14.63 12.13
N LEU A 129 0.21 -13.90 11.68
CA LEU A 129 1.57 -14.37 11.46
C LEU A 129 2.61 -13.46 12.14
N PRO A 130 2.47 -13.21 13.47
CA PRO A 130 3.31 -12.22 14.16
C PRO A 130 4.81 -12.57 14.15
N TYR A 131 5.17 -13.86 14.16
CA TYR A 131 6.56 -14.29 14.14
C TYR A 131 7.25 -14.01 12.80
N GLN A 132 6.53 -14.17 11.69
CA GLN A 132 7.03 -13.85 10.36
C GLN A 132 7.24 -12.34 10.22
N ALA A 133 6.29 -11.54 10.70
CA ALA A 133 6.44 -10.09 10.74
C ALA A 133 7.65 -9.67 11.58
N GLN A 134 7.82 -10.25 12.77
CA GLN A 134 9.00 -9.99 13.64
C GLN A 134 10.29 -10.40 12.95
N ARG A 135 10.29 -11.47 12.17
CA ARG A 135 11.45 -11.92 11.42
C ARG A 135 11.87 -10.88 10.37
N GLY A 136 10.95 -10.35 9.56
CA GLY A 136 11.26 -9.32 8.58
C GLY A 136 11.96 -8.12 9.20
N LEU A 137 11.46 -7.63 10.33
CA LEU A 137 12.10 -6.53 11.08
C LEU A 137 13.47 -6.94 11.64
N ALA A 138 13.59 -8.13 12.24
CA ALA A 138 14.83 -8.62 12.87
C ALA A 138 15.95 -8.85 11.82
N ASP A 139 15.59 -9.25 10.60
CA ASP A 139 16.53 -9.37 9.49
C ASP A 139 16.91 -7.99 8.91
N GLY A 140 16.35 -6.89 9.45
CA GLY A 140 16.73 -5.50 9.17
C GLY A 140 16.09 -4.93 7.91
N HIS A 141 14.88 -5.38 7.59
CA HIS A 141 14.05 -4.78 6.55
C HIS A 141 13.26 -3.60 7.11
N ASP A 142 12.92 -2.62 6.26
CA ASP A 142 11.97 -1.58 6.59
C ASP A 142 10.54 -2.12 6.48
N ILE A 143 9.67 -1.73 7.42
CA ILE A 143 8.29 -2.19 7.44
C ILE A 143 7.33 -1.04 7.24
N CYS A 144 6.50 -1.14 6.20
CA CYS A 144 5.42 -0.21 5.89
C CYS A 144 4.05 -0.92 5.96
N GLY A 145 2.96 -0.15 6.00
CA GLY A 145 1.61 -0.70 5.99
C GLY A 145 1.10 -0.98 4.57
N HIS A 146 0.30 -2.05 4.43
CA HIS A 146 -0.41 -2.40 3.20
C HIS A 146 -1.90 -2.62 3.44
N THR A 147 -2.49 -1.71 4.23
CA THR A 147 -3.88 -1.73 4.72
C THR A 147 -4.21 -2.93 5.63
N TRP A 148 -5.39 -2.94 6.23
CA TRP A 148 -5.80 -4.03 7.11
C TRP A 148 -6.17 -5.29 6.34
N SER A 149 -6.88 -5.15 5.22
CA SER A 149 -7.55 -6.26 4.55
C SER A 149 -7.34 -6.33 3.03
N HIS A 150 -6.44 -5.49 2.48
CA HIS A 150 -6.06 -5.49 1.07
C HIS A 150 -7.23 -5.26 0.10
N HIS A 151 -8.02 -4.21 0.31
CA HIS A 151 -9.10 -3.82 -0.59
C HIS A 151 -8.74 -2.54 -1.38
N ALA A 152 -9.37 -2.35 -2.55
CA ALA A 152 -9.24 -1.15 -3.35
C ALA A 152 -9.73 0.08 -2.56
N MET A 153 -8.83 0.98 -2.21
CA MET A 153 -9.06 2.02 -1.21
C MET A 153 -10.02 3.10 -1.67
N SER A 154 -10.04 3.42 -2.96
CA SER A 154 -10.95 4.44 -3.50
C SER A 154 -12.42 4.02 -3.45
N THR A 155 -12.70 2.71 -3.31
CA THR A 155 -14.05 2.14 -3.19
C THR A 155 -14.61 2.16 -1.77
N LEU A 156 -13.78 2.48 -0.78
CA LEU A 156 -14.14 2.48 0.64
C LEU A 156 -14.64 3.86 1.10
N THR A 157 -15.50 3.87 2.10
CA THR A 157 -15.89 5.13 2.77
C THR A 157 -14.71 5.74 3.51
N ASP A 158 -14.77 7.02 3.84
CA ASP A 158 -13.70 7.72 4.57
C ASP A 158 -13.37 7.05 5.91
N GLU A 159 -14.40 6.61 6.66
CA GLU A 159 -14.21 5.90 7.92
C GLU A 159 -13.55 4.53 7.71
N GLN A 160 -13.89 3.82 6.64
CA GLN A 160 -13.25 2.55 6.29
C GLN A 160 -11.79 2.76 5.89
N VAL A 161 -11.48 3.77 5.06
CA VAL A 161 -10.10 4.14 4.71
C VAL A 161 -9.28 4.46 5.97
N PHE A 162 -9.84 5.27 6.87
CA PHE A 162 -9.22 5.56 8.16
C PHE A 162 -8.95 4.26 8.95
N ALA A 163 -9.95 3.38 9.08
CA ALA A 163 -9.83 2.16 9.86
C ALA A 163 -8.81 1.17 9.26
N GLU A 164 -8.78 1.01 7.93
CA GLU A 164 -7.80 0.20 7.21
C GLU A 164 -6.36 0.62 7.54
N LEU A 165 -6.09 1.91 7.56
CA LEU A 165 -4.77 2.47 7.84
C LEU A 165 -4.44 2.48 9.34
N TYR A 166 -5.36 2.94 10.17
CA TYR A 166 -5.18 3.07 11.61
C TYR A 166 -4.89 1.71 12.27
N TYR A 167 -5.71 0.70 11.99
CA TYR A 167 -5.51 -0.62 12.59
C TYR A 167 -4.28 -1.35 12.06
N THR A 168 -3.88 -1.08 10.82
CA THR A 168 -2.60 -1.59 10.29
C THR A 168 -1.41 -1.00 11.06
N GLY A 169 -1.37 0.31 11.23
CA GLY A 169 -0.30 0.93 12.04
C GLY A 169 -0.31 0.45 13.49
N ARG A 170 -1.49 0.26 14.04
CA ARG A 170 -1.67 -0.20 15.44
C ARG A 170 -1.22 -1.64 15.66
N ILE A 171 -1.47 -2.57 14.72
CA ILE A 171 -0.98 -3.94 14.83
C ILE A 171 0.52 -4.02 14.61
N LEU A 172 1.08 -3.25 13.67
CA LEU A 172 2.53 -3.13 13.49
C LEU A 172 3.20 -2.65 14.77
N LYS A 173 2.64 -1.62 15.42
CA LYS A 173 3.13 -1.15 16.72
C LYS A 173 3.04 -2.21 17.81
N ALA A 174 1.93 -2.94 17.88
CA ALA A 174 1.71 -3.96 18.91
C ALA A 174 2.65 -5.18 18.76
N VAL A 175 2.91 -5.62 17.51
CA VAL A 175 3.68 -6.84 17.22
C VAL A 175 5.18 -6.56 17.09
N LEU A 176 5.54 -5.43 16.47
CA LEU A 176 6.92 -5.10 16.10
C LEU A 176 7.53 -4.00 16.98
N ASN A 177 6.72 -3.31 17.76
CA ASN A 177 7.10 -2.12 18.54
C ASN A 177 7.67 -0.97 17.66
N VAL A 178 7.30 -0.91 16.37
CA VAL A 178 7.65 0.18 15.46
C VAL A 178 6.43 0.99 15.10
N SER A 179 6.60 2.29 14.88
CA SER A 179 5.57 3.17 14.31
C SER A 179 5.96 3.43 12.87
N THR A 180 5.23 2.83 11.93
CA THR A 180 5.47 3.08 10.51
C THR A 180 4.97 4.47 10.11
N THR A 181 5.66 5.09 9.16
CA THR A 181 5.30 6.39 8.56
C THR A 181 5.04 6.28 7.06
N CYS A 182 4.96 5.05 6.56
CA CYS A 182 4.78 4.74 5.14
C CYS A 182 3.72 3.66 4.95
N TRP A 183 3.06 3.74 3.80
CA TRP A 183 2.10 2.74 3.37
C TRP A 183 2.06 2.67 1.85
N ARG A 184 1.58 1.57 1.32
CA ARG A 184 1.27 1.41 -0.10
C ARG A 184 -0.18 0.99 -0.27
N PRO A 185 -0.94 1.65 -1.17
CA PRO A 185 -2.31 1.23 -1.48
C PRO A 185 -2.31 -0.10 -2.25
N PRO A 186 -3.18 -1.05 -1.87
CA PRO A 186 -3.43 -2.24 -2.69
C PRO A 186 -3.77 -1.85 -4.13
N PHE A 187 -3.24 -2.60 -5.09
CA PHE A 187 -3.44 -2.36 -6.54
C PHE A 187 -2.96 -0.97 -7.03
N GLY A 188 -2.28 -0.18 -6.19
CA GLY A 188 -2.00 1.23 -6.45
C GLY A 188 -3.24 2.13 -6.31
N ASP A 189 -4.38 1.60 -5.92
CA ASP A 189 -5.66 2.31 -5.94
C ASP A 189 -5.73 3.39 -4.86
N VAL A 190 -5.52 4.63 -5.29
CA VAL A 190 -5.48 5.81 -4.43
C VAL A 190 -5.93 7.06 -5.19
N ASP A 191 -6.76 7.87 -4.55
CA ASP A 191 -7.14 9.22 -4.96
C ASP A 191 -6.72 10.24 -3.89
N ASP A 192 -6.95 11.53 -4.13
CA ASP A 192 -6.58 12.57 -3.17
C ASP A 192 -7.34 12.49 -1.85
N ARG A 193 -8.56 11.95 -1.84
CA ARG A 193 -9.33 11.70 -0.62
C ARG A 193 -8.64 10.68 0.29
N VAL A 194 -8.23 9.58 -0.29
CA VAL A 194 -7.49 8.51 0.42
C VAL A 194 -6.12 9.01 0.90
N ARG A 195 -5.39 9.74 0.04
CA ARG A 195 -4.09 10.35 0.42
C ARG A 195 -4.23 11.33 1.59
N ALA A 196 -5.29 12.14 1.60
CA ALA A 196 -5.55 13.10 2.68
C ALA A 196 -5.72 12.41 4.02
N ILE A 197 -6.49 11.31 4.06
CA ILE A 197 -6.70 10.50 5.28
C ILE A 197 -5.38 9.86 5.73
N ALA A 198 -4.61 9.28 4.79
CA ALA A 198 -3.32 8.69 5.10
C ALA A 198 -2.34 9.74 5.66
N ASN A 199 -2.28 10.93 5.04
CA ASN A 199 -1.45 12.04 5.50
C ASN A 199 -1.85 12.55 6.89
N ALA A 200 -3.15 12.61 7.18
CA ALA A 200 -3.66 12.98 8.50
C ALA A 200 -3.25 11.99 9.59
N LEU A 201 -3.06 10.71 9.24
CA LEU A 201 -2.50 9.68 10.12
C LEU A 201 -0.97 9.68 10.18
N GLY A 202 -0.29 10.59 9.45
CA GLY A 202 1.15 10.69 9.41
C GLY A 202 1.84 9.75 8.42
N TYR A 203 1.09 9.17 7.47
CA TYR A 203 1.65 8.25 6.47
C TYR A 203 1.99 8.96 5.17
N ARG A 204 3.13 8.58 4.58
CA ARG A 204 3.51 8.91 3.21
C ARG A 204 3.08 7.76 2.29
N THR A 205 2.41 8.12 1.20
CA THR A 205 2.03 7.17 0.17
C THR A 205 3.24 6.80 -0.68
N ILE A 206 3.50 5.50 -0.78
CA ILE A 206 4.58 4.92 -1.59
C ILE A 206 3.94 4.16 -2.75
N ILE A 207 4.25 4.57 -3.96
CA ILE A 207 3.88 3.89 -5.19
C ILE A 207 5.15 3.29 -5.80
N TRP A 208 5.09 2.77 -6.98
CA TRP A 208 6.22 2.22 -7.73
C TRP A 208 6.41 2.93 -9.06
N LYS A 209 7.61 2.85 -9.57
CA LYS A 209 7.96 3.30 -10.93
C LYS A 209 8.07 2.14 -11.91
N GLN A 210 8.42 0.97 -11.42
CA GLN A 210 8.56 -0.25 -12.20
C GLN A 210 7.82 -1.39 -11.51
N ASP A 211 7.07 -2.15 -12.29
CA ASP A 211 6.32 -3.33 -11.84
C ASP A 211 6.95 -4.59 -12.43
N THR A 212 7.28 -5.56 -11.62
CA THR A 212 7.82 -6.85 -12.07
C THR A 212 6.76 -7.73 -12.72
N ASN A 213 5.49 -7.48 -12.43
CA ASN A 213 4.35 -8.34 -12.78
C ASN A 213 4.53 -9.78 -12.28
N ASP A 214 5.25 -9.99 -11.17
CA ASP A 214 5.53 -11.32 -10.62
C ASP A 214 4.27 -12.04 -10.11
N TRP A 215 3.23 -11.31 -9.75
CA TRP A 215 1.91 -11.83 -9.41
C TRP A 215 1.29 -12.67 -10.55
N GLU A 216 1.67 -12.41 -11.82
CA GLU A 216 1.24 -13.23 -12.95
C GLU A 216 1.86 -14.65 -12.95
N LEU A 217 2.87 -14.94 -12.10
CA LEU A 217 3.51 -16.25 -12.01
C LEU A 217 2.60 -17.35 -11.43
N SER A 218 1.46 -16.98 -10.86
CA SER A 218 0.39 -17.93 -10.56
C SER A 218 -0.07 -18.71 -11.81
N ASP A 219 0.03 -18.09 -12.99
CA ASP A 219 -0.09 -18.73 -14.28
C ASP A 219 1.32 -19.04 -14.86
N THR A 220 1.73 -20.30 -14.80
CA THR A 220 3.05 -20.74 -15.25
C THR A 220 3.32 -20.44 -16.73
N SER A 221 2.29 -20.27 -17.57
CA SER A 221 2.43 -19.91 -18.98
C SER A 221 3.02 -18.50 -19.17
N LYS A 222 2.87 -17.63 -18.15
CA LYS A 222 3.36 -16.24 -18.18
C LYS A 222 4.80 -16.06 -17.72
N LYS A 223 5.47 -17.12 -17.27
CA LYS A 223 6.85 -17.06 -16.77
C LYS A 223 7.82 -16.33 -17.72
N GLY A 224 7.73 -16.59 -19.00
CA GLY A 224 8.59 -15.93 -20.00
C GLY A 224 8.30 -14.43 -20.14
N LYS A 225 7.04 -14.01 -19.96
CA LYS A 225 6.63 -12.59 -19.97
C LYS A 225 7.22 -11.87 -18.76
N VAL A 226 7.03 -12.42 -17.56
CA VAL A 226 7.55 -11.86 -16.30
C VAL A 226 9.08 -11.74 -16.35
N GLN A 227 9.77 -12.80 -16.79
CA GLN A 227 11.21 -12.77 -16.95
C GLN A 227 11.68 -11.66 -17.90
N LYS A 228 10.98 -11.48 -19.02
CA LYS A 228 11.30 -10.41 -20.00
C LYS A 228 11.11 -9.02 -19.37
N GLU A 229 10.05 -8.81 -18.59
CA GLU A 229 9.83 -7.56 -17.91
C GLU A 229 10.91 -7.28 -16.86
N MET A 230 11.27 -8.27 -16.04
CA MET A 230 12.39 -8.16 -15.10
C MET A 230 13.69 -7.77 -15.79
N MET A 231 14.02 -8.41 -16.94
CA MET A 231 15.22 -8.06 -17.70
C MET A 231 15.18 -6.64 -18.27
N LYS A 232 14.00 -6.16 -18.66
CA LYS A 232 13.79 -4.78 -19.10
C LYS A 232 14.05 -3.78 -17.98
N ILE A 233 13.54 -4.05 -16.76
CA ILE A 233 13.80 -3.24 -15.58
C ILE A 233 15.31 -3.20 -15.28
N ILE A 234 15.96 -4.37 -15.25
CA ILE A 234 17.40 -4.50 -14.99
C ILE A 234 18.22 -3.72 -16.03
N SER A 235 17.81 -3.69 -17.31
CA SER A 235 18.50 -2.95 -18.36
C SER A 235 18.53 -1.43 -18.16
N LYS A 236 17.68 -0.92 -17.29
CA LYS A 236 17.63 0.51 -16.88
C LYS A 236 18.52 0.82 -15.67
N ALA A 237 19.17 -0.18 -15.07
CA ALA A 237 20.08 0.01 -13.96
C ALA A 237 21.17 1.04 -14.30
N GLY A 238 21.44 1.94 -13.35
CA GLY A 238 22.39 3.05 -13.54
C GLY A 238 21.85 4.24 -14.35
N LYS A 239 20.57 4.20 -14.78
CA LYS A 239 19.91 5.31 -15.49
C LYS A 239 18.73 5.88 -14.70
N GLU A 240 18.14 5.07 -13.88
CA GLU A 240 16.95 5.41 -13.06
C GLU A 240 17.17 4.93 -11.63
N SER A 241 16.42 5.51 -10.70
CA SER A 241 16.42 5.12 -9.28
C SER A 241 14.99 4.69 -8.86
N PRO A 242 14.44 3.64 -9.50
CA PRO A 242 13.04 3.28 -9.32
C PRO A 242 12.79 2.62 -7.96
N ILE A 243 11.61 2.85 -7.41
CA ILE A 243 10.97 1.90 -6.50
C ILE A 243 10.34 0.82 -7.36
N VAL A 244 10.64 -0.44 -7.06
CA VAL A 244 10.22 -1.61 -7.85
C VAL A 244 9.25 -2.46 -7.05
N LEU A 245 8.06 -2.68 -7.62
CA LEU A 245 7.04 -3.56 -7.07
C LEU A 245 7.37 -5.03 -7.34
N ALA A 246 7.35 -5.82 -6.30
CA ALA A 246 7.30 -7.27 -6.30
C ALA A 246 6.44 -7.75 -5.13
N HIS A 247 6.15 -9.04 -5.05
CA HIS A 247 5.27 -9.61 -4.02
C HIS A 247 5.98 -10.72 -3.24
N GLU A 248 5.55 -10.88 -1.96
CA GLU A 248 5.95 -12.02 -1.13
C GLU A 248 5.22 -13.30 -1.55
#